data_fdd5ced06a74bcbd479f961cf7603300
#
_entry.id   fdd5ced06a74bcbd479f961cf7603300
#
_cell.length_a   1.000
_cell.length_b   1.000
_cell.length_c   1.000
_cell.angle_alpha   90.00
_cell.angle_beta   90.00
_cell.angle_gamma   90.00
#
_symmetry.space_group_name_H-M   'P 1'
#
loop_
_entity.id
_entity.type
_entity.pdbx_description
1 polymer ?
#
loop_
_entity_poly.entity_id
_entity_poly.type
_entity_poly.pdbx_seq_one_letter_code
_entity_poly.pdbx_strand_id
1 'polypeptide(L)'
;MKNHSLTQGSIAKGLLFFVIPLFFSNLFQQLYNTIDTLLVGHFLGDNALAAMGATAAIFELIVQFSNGCGTGFSIVTARYYGSKNENELKKSVAASLILGLIISIVITIVSYVSMPYLLTILKTPKSIYHDSLNYIRCISAFLIITMFYNLGAGMLRAIGDSLRPLIVLFCSSIINIALDIVCITILDMGVFGAAVATVIAQVISTIICFFLILRKAKILIPRKEHFQIKSYMINDLLGQGFSMGFMFSIVSIGTIILQSGINSLGTQIITAHTAARKLISLFCLPLSTLAASMATFVSQNKGAQNYERIIKGVRLSNICGIIYPIFLSILIYFTAENLVHLLSGSNTHAVLQNGAMYLKINIPFFIVLSILLNLRNAIQGFGYKITPLFSSIIELIGKIVFTLFLVPTFKCLGVCFCEPIIWCLMASQLIYSYQKIIKPFKAQNY
;
A
#
# COMPACT_ATOMS: atom_id res chain seq x y z
N MET A 1 15.58 24.18 -0.71
CA MET A 1 15.28 23.37 -1.89
C MET A 1 14.01 23.95 -2.52
N LYS A 2 14.03 24.31 -3.83
CA LYS A 2 12.82 24.75 -4.52
C LYS A 2 11.83 23.57 -4.52
N ASN A 3 10.69 23.70 -3.84
CA ASN A 3 9.61 22.74 -3.94
C ASN A 3 9.17 22.72 -5.42
N HIS A 4 9.45 21.62 -6.11
CA HIS A 4 8.94 21.43 -7.47
C HIS A 4 7.43 21.23 -7.36
N SER A 5 6.67 22.28 -7.65
CA SER A 5 5.22 22.28 -7.55
C SER A 5 4.61 21.27 -8.53
N LEU A 6 3.75 20.38 -8.05
CA LEU A 6 2.99 19.49 -8.91
C LEU A 6 1.96 20.22 -9.77
N THR A 7 1.62 21.47 -9.39
CA THR A 7 0.62 22.29 -10.09
C THR A 7 1.23 23.25 -11.13
N GLN A 8 2.57 23.40 -11.18
CA GLN A 8 3.25 24.34 -12.08
C GLN A 8 4.47 23.71 -12.74
N GLY A 9 4.98 24.30 -13.79
CA GLY A 9 6.18 23.84 -14.50
C GLY A 9 6.01 22.53 -15.27
N SER A 10 7.12 21.85 -15.59
CA SER A 10 7.12 20.59 -16.35
C SER A 10 6.47 19.46 -15.55
N ILE A 11 5.47 18.80 -16.12
CA ILE A 11 4.77 17.64 -15.51
C ILE A 11 5.75 16.51 -15.24
N ALA A 12 6.58 16.16 -16.23
CA ALA A 12 7.54 15.06 -16.12
C ALA A 12 8.54 15.30 -14.98
N LYS A 13 9.14 16.52 -14.91
CA LYS A 13 10.06 16.86 -13.83
C LYS A 13 9.38 16.83 -12.45
N GLY A 14 8.18 17.44 -12.34
CA GLY A 14 7.43 17.45 -11.08
C GLY A 14 7.10 16.03 -10.59
N LEU A 15 6.60 15.17 -11.48
CA LEU A 15 6.31 13.76 -11.14
C LEU A 15 7.59 13.01 -10.79
N LEU A 16 8.67 13.16 -11.55
CA LEU A 16 9.93 12.45 -11.29
C LEU A 16 10.49 12.77 -9.90
N PHE A 17 10.56 14.07 -9.53
CA PHE A 17 11.02 14.49 -8.22
C PHE A 17 10.12 14.03 -7.07
N PHE A 18 8.85 13.79 -7.32
CA PHE A 18 7.92 13.28 -6.33
C PHE A 18 7.95 11.74 -6.25
N VAL A 19 8.02 11.05 -7.40
CA VAL A 19 7.99 9.58 -7.51
C VAL A 19 9.28 8.94 -6.99
N ILE A 20 10.46 9.49 -7.31
CA ILE A 20 11.74 8.89 -6.93
C ILE A 20 11.86 8.72 -5.41
N PRO A 21 11.67 9.75 -4.55
CA PRO A 21 11.73 9.54 -3.10
C PRO A 21 10.64 8.60 -2.59
N LEU A 22 9.45 8.63 -3.20
CA LEU A 22 8.35 7.73 -2.85
C LEU A 22 8.68 6.28 -3.19
N PHE A 23 9.33 6.04 -4.33
CA PHE A 23 9.81 4.71 -4.72
C PHE A 23 10.83 4.16 -3.73
N PHE A 24 11.83 4.97 -3.36
CA PHE A 24 12.80 4.55 -2.35
C PHE A 24 12.16 4.33 -0.97
N SER A 25 11.12 5.12 -0.61
CA SER A 25 10.36 4.87 0.62
C SER A 25 9.71 3.49 0.61
N ASN A 26 9.03 3.13 -0.48
CA ASN A 26 8.39 1.83 -0.61
C ASN A 26 9.42 0.68 -0.66
N LEU A 27 10.55 0.90 -1.32
CA LEU A 27 11.64 -0.09 -1.38
C LEU A 27 12.26 -0.32 0.00
N PHE A 28 12.57 0.75 0.75
CA PHE A 28 13.11 0.62 2.11
C PHE A 28 12.11 -0.03 3.06
N GLN A 29 10.82 0.25 2.92
CA GLN A 29 9.79 -0.40 3.70
C GLN A 29 9.73 -1.91 3.42
N GLN A 30 9.86 -2.32 2.16
CA GLN A 30 9.91 -3.73 1.78
C GLN A 30 11.17 -4.44 2.31
N LEU A 31 12.32 -3.77 2.23
CA LEU A 31 13.58 -4.29 2.78
C LEU A 31 13.51 -4.42 4.31
N TYR A 32 13.01 -3.42 4.99
CA TYR A 32 12.80 -3.42 6.44
C TYR A 32 11.94 -4.62 6.88
N ASN A 33 10.76 -4.82 6.28
CA ASN A 33 9.89 -5.95 6.61
C ASN A 33 10.57 -7.30 6.38
N THR A 34 11.42 -7.38 5.35
CA THR A 34 12.21 -8.60 5.06
C THR A 34 13.28 -8.84 6.12
N ILE A 35 14.01 -7.80 6.51
CA ILE A 35 15.07 -7.88 7.52
C ILE A 35 14.48 -8.27 8.89
N ASP A 36 13.37 -7.66 9.30
CA ASP A 36 12.66 -7.99 10.54
C ASP A 36 12.31 -9.49 10.59
N THR A 37 11.72 -10.01 9.52
CA THR A 37 11.40 -11.44 9.40
C THR A 37 12.65 -12.33 9.46
N LEU A 38 13.75 -11.92 8.81
CA LEU A 38 15.01 -12.65 8.83
C LEU A 38 15.65 -12.67 10.22
N LEU A 39 15.63 -11.55 10.94
CA LEU A 39 16.16 -11.46 12.30
C LEU A 39 15.40 -12.39 13.25
N VAL A 40 14.06 -12.37 13.21
CA VAL A 40 13.25 -13.26 14.02
C VAL A 40 13.52 -14.73 13.68
N GLY A 41 13.56 -15.10 12.40
CA GLY A 41 13.88 -16.47 12.00
C GLY A 41 15.26 -16.91 12.41
N HIS A 42 16.27 -16.04 12.31
CA HIS A 42 17.67 -16.38 12.62
C HIS A 42 17.94 -16.51 14.14
N PHE A 43 17.40 -15.60 14.94
CA PHE A 43 17.68 -15.57 16.38
C PHE A 43 16.70 -16.35 17.24
N LEU A 44 15.42 -16.46 16.82
CA LEU A 44 14.36 -17.10 17.61
C LEU A 44 13.90 -18.45 17.04
N GLY A 45 14.31 -18.78 15.80
CA GLY A 45 14.00 -20.05 15.15
C GLY A 45 12.59 -20.16 14.57
N ASP A 46 12.27 -21.39 14.14
CA ASP A 46 11.08 -21.67 13.31
C ASP A 46 9.74 -21.40 14.01
N ASN A 47 9.64 -21.66 15.32
CA ASN A 47 8.40 -21.43 16.06
C ASN A 47 8.05 -19.94 16.14
N ALA A 48 9.03 -19.10 16.35
CA ALA A 48 8.86 -17.65 16.38
C ALA A 48 8.45 -17.10 15.00
N LEU A 49 9.10 -17.59 13.94
CA LEU A 49 8.75 -17.27 12.56
C LEU A 49 7.33 -17.73 12.22
N ALA A 50 6.94 -18.92 12.66
CA ALA A 50 5.58 -19.45 12.50
C ALA A 50 4.55 -18.60 13.26
N ALA A 51 4.87 -18.10 14.46
CA ALA A 51 4.00 -17.21 15.24
C ALA A 51 3.74 -15.88 14.52
N MET A 52 4.78 -15.24 13.97
CA MET A 52 4.62 -14.05 13.13
C MET A 52 3.82 -14.37 11.86
N GLY A 53 4.12 -15.47 11.19
CA GLY A 53 3.42 -15.93 9.99
C GLY A 53 1.92 -16.15 10.23
N ALA A 54 1.54 -16.75 11.36
CA ALA A 54 0.14 -16.99 11.73
C ALA A 54 -0.66 -15.69 11.92
N THR A 55 0.01 -14.59 12.31
CA THR A 55 -0.61 -13.28 12.51
C THR A 55 -0.51 -12.37 11.28
N ALA A 56 0.29 -12.70 10.29
CA ALA A 56 0.62 -11.82 9.15
C ALA A 56 -0.62 -11.34 8.39
N ALA A 57 -1.59 -12.23 8.15
CA ALA A 57 -2.82 -11.88 7.44
C ALA A 57 -3.68 -10.87 8.23
N ILE A 58 -3.78 -11.03 9.54
CA ILE A 58 -4.52 -10.14 10.43
C ILE A 58 -3.80 -8.79 10.52
N PHE A 59 -2.49 -8.82 10.71
CA PHE A 59 -1.62 -7.64 10.73
C PHE A 59 -1.79 -6.82 9.45
N GLU A 60 -1.66 -7.48 8.30
CA GLU A 60 -1.77 -6.82 7.00
C GLU A 60 -3.15 -6.17 6.83
N LEU A 61 -4.22 -6.85 7.15
CA LEU A 61 -5.58 -6.31 7.04
C LEU A 61 -5.76 -5.03 7.85
N ILE A 62 -5.31 -5.01 9.10
CA ILE A 62 -5.50 -3.88 10.02
C ILE A 62 -4.60 -2.70 9.64
N VAL A 63 -3.33 -2.98 9.37
CA VAL A 63 -2.34 -1.95 9.00
C VAL A 63 -2.68 -1.35 7.64
N GLN A 64 -3.09 -2.16 6.67
CA GLN A 64 -3.49 -1.68 5.35
C GLN A 64 -4.77 -0.85 5.40
N PHE A 65 -5.73 -1.17 6.27
CA PHE A 65 -6.89 -0.32 6.48
C PHE A 65 -6.47 1.06 7.03
N SER A 66 -5.60 1.09 8.03
CA SER A 66 -5.07 2.34 8.61
C SER A 66 -4.28 3.16 7.58
N ASN A 67 -3.43 2.51 6.79
CA ASN A 67 -2.70 3.12 5.67
C ASN A 67 -3.66 3.74 4.64
N GLY A 68 -4.72 3.01 4.30
CA GLY A 68 -5.74 3.46 3.37
C GLY A 68 -6.45 4.73 3.88
N CYS A 69 -6.86 4.74 5.15
CA CYS A 69 -7.50 5.90 5.77
C CYS A 69 -6.57 7.13 5.73
N GLY A 70 -5.30 6.97 6.13
CA GLY A 70 -4.30 8.05 6.09
C GLY A 70 -4.06 8.58 4.67
N THR A 71 -4.00 7.68 3.68
CA THR A 71 -3.85 8.06 2.27
C THR A 71 -5.09 8.79 1.76
N GLY A 72 -6.30 8.32 2.08
CA GLY A 72 -7.55 8.98 1.72
C GLY A 72 -7.64 10.40 2.28
N PHE A 73 -7.25 10.61 3.53
CA PHE A 73 -7.20 11.94 4.14
C PHE A 73 -6.17 12.84 3.46
N SER A 74 -5.01 12.30 3.07
CA SER A 74 -3.98 13.06 2.36
C SER A 74 -4.45 13.56 0.98
N ILE A 75 -5.29 12.79 0.28
CA ILE A 75 -5.89 13.17 -1.01
C ILE A 75 -6.79 14.41 -0.83
N VAL A 76 -7.62 14.45 0.21
CA VAL A 76 -8.47 15.62 0.51
C VAL A 76 -7.62 16.84 0.86
N THR A 77 -6.61 16.66 1.71
CA THR A 77 -5.65 17.71 2.09
C THR A 77 -4.90 18.25 0.87
N ALA A 78 -4.46 17.36 -0.05
CA ALA A 78 -3.79 17.75 -1.30
C ALA A 78 -4.68 18.64 -2.20
N ARG A 79 -5.99 18.39 -2.21
CA ARG A 79 -6.94 19.21 -2.97
C ARG A 79 -7.00 20.64 -2.44
N TYR A 80 -7.08 20.82 -1.12
CA TYR A 80 -7.08 22.15 -0.51
C TYR A 80 -5.72 22.85 -0.64
N TYR A 81 -4.62 22.10 -0.62
CA TYR A 81 -3.31 22.66 -0.93
C TYR A 81 -3.25 23.18 -2.37
N GLY A 82 -3.76 22.41 -3.33
CA GLY A 82 -3.83 22.80 -4.74
C GLY A 82 -4.68 24.03 -5.00
N SER A 83 -5.79 24.24 -4.25
CA SER A 83 -6.64 25.41 -4.34
C SER A 83 -6.03 26.67 -3.72
N LYS A 84 -4.85 26.57 -3.08
CA LYS A 84 -4.19 27.66 -2.34
C LYS A 84 -5.04 28.26 -1.22
N ASN A 85 -6.06 27.57 -0.76
CA ASN A 85 -6.90 28.00 0.36
C ASN A 85 -6.30 27.49 1.67
N GLU A 86 -5.45 28.30 2.28
CA GLU A 86 -4.73 27.94 3.51
C GLU A 86 -5.67 27.64 4.69
N ASN A 87 -6.79 28.35 4.80
CA ASN A 87 -7.75 28.15 5.88
C ASN A 87 -8.42 26.76 5.76
N GLU A 88 -8.93 26.41 4.59
CA GLU A 88 -9.54 25.08 4.38
C GLU A 88 -8.48 23.96 4.42
N LEU A 89 -7.24 24.23 4.00
CA LEU A 89 -6.12 23.29 4.16
C LEU A 89 -5.89 22.97 5.65
N LYS A 90 -5.78 23.99 6.49
CA LYS A 90 -5.58 23.82 7.94
C LYS A 90 -6.76 23.14 8.63
N LYS A 91 -8.00 23.46 8.20
CA LYS A 91 -9.19 22.76 8.67
C LYS A 91 -9.18 21.27 8.27
N SER A 92 -8.76 20.95 7.03
CA SER A 92 -8.65 19.56 6.60
C SER A 92 -7.60 18.78 7.41
N VAL A 93 -6.49 19.43 7.78
CA VAL A 93 -5.47 18.83 8.67
C VAL A 93 -6.04 18.60 10.07
N ALA A 94 -6.71 19.62 10.68
CA ALA A 94 -7.34 19.50 11.98
C ALA A 94 -8.38 18.37 12.00
N ALA A 95 -9.24 18.32 10.98
CA ALA A 95 -10.23 17.24 10.81
C ALA A 95 -9.58 15.87 10.67
N SER A 96 -8.50 15.77 9.88
CA SER A 96 -7.77 14.49 9.70
C SER A 96 -7.15 14.00 11.00
N LEU A 97 -6.64 14.89 11.85
CA LEU A 97 -6.09 14.53 13.17
C LEU A 97 -7.18 14.01 14.11
N ILE A 98 -8.34 14.69 14.17
CA ILE A 98 -9.46 14.24 15.02
C ILE A 98 -10.03 12.92 14.52
N LEU A 99 -10.34 12.83 13.24
CA LEU A 99 -10.90 11.61 12.65
C LEU A 99 -9.91 10.45 12.72
N GLY A 100 -8.63 10.71 12.49
CA GLY A 100 -7.56 9.72 12.64
C GLY A 100 -7.46 9.21 14.06
N LEU A 101 -7.60 10.07 15.07
CA LEU A 101 -7.64 9.68 16.48
C LEU A 101 -8.85 8.78 16.76
N ILE A 102 -10.04 9.19 16.36
CA ILE A 102 -11.27 8.43 16.59
C ILE A 102 -11.20 7.06 15.91
N ILE A 103 -10.83 7.03 14.62
CA ILE A 103 -10.75 5.79 13.85
C ILE A 103 -9.70 4.86 14.45
N SER A 104 -8.51 5.39 14.82
CA SER A 104 -7.45 4.56 15.40
C SER A 104 -7.85 3.97 16.76
N ILE A 105 -8.55 4.72 17.60
CA ILE A 105 -9.09 4.19 18.87
C ILE A 105 -10.08 3.05 18.60
N VAL A 106 -11.02 3.27 17.69
CA VAL A 106 -12.02 2.23 17.34
C VAL A 106 -11.34 0.98 16.79
N ILE A 107 -10.42 1.12 15.84
CA ILE A 107 -9.69 -0.01 15.26
C ILE A 107 -8.84 -0.72 16.34
N THR A 108 -8.17 0.02 17.21
CA THR A 108 -7.37 -0.54 18.31
C THR A 108 -8.24 -1.40 19.22
N ILE A 109 -9.39 -0.88 19.67
CA ILE A 109 -10.31 -1.62 20.55
C ILE A 109 -10.85 -2.87 19.85
N VAL A 110 -11.37 -2.71 18.63
CA VAL A 110 -11.94 -3.81 17.85
C VAL A 110 -10.88 -4.88 17.59
N SER A 111 -9.68 -4.48 17.17
CA SER A 111 -8.58 -5.39 16.92
C SER A 111 -8.16 -6.13 18.18
N TYR A 112 -7.89 -5.41 19.27
CA TYR A 112 -7.42 -6.00 20.51
C TYR A 112 -8.39 -7.05 21.07
N VAL A 113 -9.71 -6.76 21.03
CA VAL A 113 -10.76 -7.66 21.49
C VAL A 113 -10.96 -8.86 20.56
N SER A 114 -10.86 -8.65 19.24
CA SER A 114 -11.13 -9.72 18.27
C SER A 114 -9.95 -10.69 18.07
N MET A 115 -8.70 -10.35 18.48
CA MET A 115 -7.52 -11.18 18.24
C MET A 115 -7.65 -12.64 18.71
N PRO A 116 -8.10 -12.96 19.94
CA PRO A 116 -8.21 -14.35 20.38
C PRO A 116 -9.17 -15.15 19.49
N TYR A 117 -10.28 -14.53 19.07
CA TYR A 117 -11.27 -15.17 18.21
C TYR A 117 -10.72 -15.42 16.80
N LEU A 118 -10.00 -14.43 16.23
CA LEU A 118 -9.40 -14.54 14.90
C LEU A 118 -8.34 -15.63 14.85
N LEU A 119 -7.45 -15.71 15.85
CA LEU A 119 -6.44 -16.77 15.92
C LEU A 119 -7.07 -18.17 16.09
N THR A 120 -8.19 -18.25 16.81
CA THR A 120 -8.95 -19.50 16.96
C THR A 120 -9.60 -19.93 15.63
N ILE A 121 -10.21 -18.99 14.91
CA ILE A 121 -10.81 -19.22 13.57
C ILE A 121 -9.73 -19.67 12.57
N LEU A 122 -8.54 -19.07 12.63
CA LEU A 122 -7.40 -19.44 11.80
C LEU A 122 -6.74 -20.76 12.21
N LYS A 123 -7.28 -21.44 13.26
CA LYS A 123 -6.76 -22.72 13.78
C LYS A 123 -5.27 -22.66 14.12
N THR A 124 -4.82 -21.54 14.70
CA THR A 124 -3.44 -21.36 15.13
C THR A 124 -3.02 -22.46 16.09
N PRO A 125 -1.91 -23.19 15.84
CA PRO A 125 -1.45 -24.28 16.72
C PRO A 125 -1.20 -23.80 18.15
N LYS A 126 -1.54 -24.63 19.14
CA LYS A 126 -1.40 -24.30 20.57
C LYS A 126 0.06 -23.97 20.94
N SER A 127 1.04 -24.59 20.28
CA SER A 127 2.46 -24.38 20.52
C SER A 127 2.94 -22.94 20.25
N ILE A 128 2.30 -22.22 19.31
CA ILE A 128 2.67 -20.86 18.92
C ILE A 128 1.58 -19.83 19.26
N TYR A 129 0.44 -20.28 19.83
CA TYR A 129 -0.73 -19.41 20.06
C TYR A 129 -0.40 -18.24 20.98
N HIS A 130 0.30 -18.49 22.08
CA HIS A 130 0.63 -17.48 23.07
C HIS A 130 1.54 -16.39 22.48
N ASP A 131 2.58 -16.80 21.75
CA ASP A 131 3.50 -15.88 21.10
C ASP A 131 2.83 -15.06 19.99
N SER A 132 1.99 -15.72 19.17
CA SER A 132 1.16 -15.06 18.16
C SER A 132 0.24 -14.01 18.76
N LEU A 133 -0.43 -14.36 19.87
CA LEU A 133 -1.36 -13.47 20.56
C LEU A 133 -0.65 -12.26 21.17
N ASN A 134 0.47 -12.48 21.83
CA ASN A 134 1.27 -11.40 22.44
C ASN A 134 1.83 -10.45 21.37
N TYR A 135 2.37 -11.01 20.29
CA TYR A 135 2.89 -10.22 19.15
C TYR A 135 1.81 -9.32 18.55
N ILE A 136 0.67 -9.90 18.13
CA ILE A 136 -0.36 -9.13 17.43
C ILE A 136 -1.10 -8.17 18.36
N ARG A 137 -1.29 -8.52 19.63
CA ARG A 137 -1.86 -7.60 20.63
C ARG A 137 -0.97 -6.40 20.90
N CYS A 138 0.34 -6.59 20.99
CA CYS A 138 1.28 -5.48 21.13
C CYS A 138 1.12 -4.50 19.96
N ILE A 139 1.17 -4.98 18.73
CA ILE A 139 1.01 -4.11 17.55
C ILE A 139 -0.37 -3.46 17.52
N SER A 140 -1.43 -4.23 17.82
CA SER A 140 -2.81 -3.72 17.83
C SER A 140 -3.02 -2.63 18.87
N ALA A 141 -2.40 -2.73 20.04
CA ALA A 141 -2.51 -1.72 21.10
C ALA A 141 -1.93 -0.35 20.67
N PHE A 142 -0.99 -0.35 19.76
CA PHE A 142 -0.29 0.85 19.29
C PHE A 142 -0.65 1.28 17.86
N LEU A 143 -1.77 0.79 17.30
CA LEU A 143 -2.25 1.19 15.97
C LEU A 143 -2.47 2.70 15.83
N ILE A 144 -2.75 3.38 16.93
CA ILE A 144 -2.83 4.84 16.98
C ILE A 144 -1.54 5.49 16.47
N ILE A 145 -0.38 4.95 16.85
CA ILE A 145 0.93 5.46 16.41
C ILE A 145 1.10 5.27 14.91
N THR A 146 0.78 4.07 14.41
CA THR A 146 0.79 3.78 12.97
C THR A 146 -0.10 4.74 12.18
N MET A 147 -1.32 5.02 12.68
CA MET A 147 -2.23 5.96 12.06
C MET A 147 -1.66 7.38 12.01
N PHE A 148 -1.09 7.87 13.12
CA PHE A 148 -0.52 9.22 13.17
C PHE A 148 0.74 9.34 12.32
N TYR A 149 1.60 8.32 12.25
CA TYR A 149 2.71 8.29 11.30
C TYR A 149 2.21 8.42 9.85
N ASN A 150 1.22 7.62 9.47
CA ASN A 150 0.63 7.64 8.13
C ASN A 150 -0.02 8.99 7.79
N LEU A 151 -0.71 9.61 8.77
CA LEU A 151 -1.27 10.95 8.61
C LEU A 151 -0.16 11.99 8.40
N GLY A 152 0.86 12.01 9.24
CA GLY A 152 1.98 12.95 9.11
C GLY A 152 2.71 12.82 7.78
N ALA A 153 3.07 11.59 7.40
CA ALA A 153 3.71 11.31 6.12
C ALA A 153 2.78 11.64 4.93
N GLY A 154 1.48 11.34 5.05
CA GLY A 154 0.45 11.70 4.08
C GLY A 154 0.30 13.21 3.89
N MET A 155 0.29 13.98 4.99
CA MET A 155 0.22 15.45 4.95
C MET A 155 1.44 16.06 4.26
N LEU A 156 2.64 15.55 4.51
CA LEU A 156 3.85 16.00 3.79
C LEU A 156 3.74 15.70 2.30
N ARG A 157 3.30 14.48 1.94
CA ARG A 157 3.04 14.12 0.54
C ARG A 157 1.94 14.99 -0.09
N ALA A 158 0.91 15.35 0.66
CA ALA A 158 -0.18 16.20 0.18
C ALA A 158 0.28 17.59 -0.28
N ILE A 159 1.36 18.13 0.30
CA ILE A 159 1.98 19.39 -0.14
C ILE A 159 3.09 19.19 -1.18
N GLY A 160 3.28 17.97 -1.70
CA GLY A 160 4.28 17.65 -2.71
C GLY A 160 5.66 17.28 -2.16
N ASP A 161 5.79 17.07 -0.85
CA ASP A 161 7.05 16.70 -0.21
C ASP A 161 7.10 15.19 0.05
N SER A 162 7.74 14.45 -0.84
CA SER A 162 7.99 13.01 -0.68
C SER A 162 9.37 12.69 -0.08
N LEU A 163 10.28 13.68 -0.05
CA LEU A 163 11.64 13.45 0.44
C LEU A 163 11.71 13.34 1.97
N ARG A 164 10.97 14.21 2.70
CA ARG A 164 10.97 14.15 4.17
C ARG A 164 10.41 12.85 4.71
N PRO A 165 9.26 12.33 4.24
CA PRO A 165 8.79 10.99 4.62
C PRO A 165 9.82 9.88 4.35
N LEU A 166 10.57 9.95 3.22
CA LEU A 166 11.65 9.02 2.94
C LEU A 166 12.75 9.07 4.01
N ILE A 167 13.22 10.26 4.38
CA ILE A 167 14.26 10.42 5.41
C ILE A 167 13.78 9.87 6.76
N VAL A 168 12.53 10.17 7.14
CA VAL A 168 11.93 9.63 8.38
C VAL A 168 11.91 8.12 8.36
N LEU A 169 11.44 7.51 7.27
CA LEU A 169 11.37 6.07 7.14
C LEU A 169 12.76 5.41 7.16
N PHE A 170 13.73 6.00 6.47
CA PHE A 170 15.11 5.49 6.46
C PHE A 170 15.72 5.49 7.87
N CYS A 171 15.61 6.60 8.59
CA CYS A 171 16.09 6.67 9.99
C CYS A 171 15.35 5.66 10.88
N SER A 172 14.04 5.55 10.71
CA SER A 172 13.22 4.61 11.47
C SER A 172 13.60 3.15 11.21
N SER A 173 13.88 2.79 9.96
CA SER A 173 14.28 1.42 9.62
C SER A 173 15.61 1.03 10.29
N ILE A 174 16.58 1.93 10.33
CA ILE A 174 17.86 1.69 11.03
C ILE A 174 17.61 1.53 12.54
N ILE A 175 16.81 2.40 13.13
CA ILE A 175 16.48 2.34 14.56
C ILE A 175 15.74 1.03 14.89
N ASN A 176 14.80 0.63 14.04
CA ASN A 176 14.07 -0.61 14.26
C ASN A 176 14.99 -1.83 14.22
N ILE A 177 15.85 -1.97 13.19
CA ILE A 177 16.82 -3.09 13.09
C ILE A 177 17.71 -3.13 14.34
N ALA A 178 18.20 -1.99 14.82
CA ALA A 178 18.99 -1.92 16.03
C ALA A 178 18.19 -2.36 17.27
N LEU A 179 16.93 -1.91 17.39
CA LEU A 179 16.04 -2.28 18.49
C LEU A 179 15.65 -3.77 18.42
N ASP A 180 15.43 -4.33 17.24
CA ASP A 180 15.15 -5.76 17.08
C ASP A 180 16.29 -6.60 17.63
N ILE A 181 17.54 -6.26 17.27
CA ILE A 181 18.72 -6.95 17.79
C ILE A 181 18.76 -6.82 19.31
N VAL A 182 18.59 -5.63 19.88
CA VAL A 182 18.63 -5.40 21.33
C VAL A 182 17.50 -6.15 22.05
N CYS A 183 16.27 -6.03 21.58
CA CYS A 183 15.11 -6.65 22.24
C CYS A 183 15.14 -8.18 22.15
N ILE A 184 15.62 -8.72 21.02
CA ILE A 184 15.64 -10.16 20.80
C ILE A 184 16.85 -10.81 21.48
N THR A 185 18.08 -10.22 21.31
CA THR A 185 19.32 -10.91 21.73
C THR A 185 19.83 -10.48 23.11
N ILE A 186 19.61 -9.21 23.51
CA ILE A 186 20.12 -8.70 24.79
C ILE A 186 19.05 -8.78 25.89
N LEU A 187 17.79 -8.42 25.54
CA LEU A 187 16.70 -8.41 26.51
C LEU A 187 15.92 -9.72 26.55
N ASP A 188 16.21 -10.66 25.66
CA ASP A 188 15.58 -11.99 25.54
C ASP A 188 14.04 -11.95 25.56
N MET A 189 13.47 -10.96 24.89
CA MET A 189 12.02 -10.74 24.86
C MET A 189 11.28 -11.63 23.84
N GLY A 190 11.98 -12.47 23.10
CA GLY A 190 11.41 -13.34 22.08
C GLY A 190 10.68 -12.59 20.99
N VAL A 191 9.58 -13.17 20.46
CA VAL A 191 8.76 -12.58 19.39
C VAL A 191 8.10 -11.27 19.84
N PHE A 192 7.76 -11.15 21.12
CA PHE A 192 7.23 -9.91 21.69
C PHE A 192 8.23 -8.76 21.57
N GLY A 193 9.53 -9.03 21.65
CA GLY A 193 10.61 -8.05 21.47
C GLY A 193 10.59 -7.41 20.08
N ALA A 194 10.36 -8.19 19.02
CA ALA A 194 10.20 -7.67 17.66
C ALA A 194 8.98 -6.73 17.54
N ALA A 195 7.84 -7.08 18.16
CA ALA A 195 6.69 -6.18 18.20
C ALA A 195 6.99 -4.86 18.92
N VAL A 196 7.67 -4.92 20.07
CA VAL A 196 8.06 -3.73 20.85
C VAL A 196 9.03 -2.86 20.07
N ALA A 197 10.05 -3.44 19.43
CA ALA A 197 11.00 -2.72 18.59
C ALA A 197 10.29 -1.98 17.44
N THR A 198 9.38 -2.65 16.76
CA THR A 198 8.55 -2.04 15.70
C THR A 198 7.73 -0.87 16.23
N VAL A 199 7.07 -1.02 17.37
CA VAL A 199 6.28 0.06 17.98
C VAL A 199 7.16 1.25 18.37
N ILE A 200 8.29 1.03 19.02
CA ILE A 200 9.22 2.11 19.42
C ILE A 200 9.73 2.85 18.18
N ALA A 201 10.15 2.12 17.14
CA ALA A 201 10.58 2.72 15.88
C ALA A 201 9.49 3.57 15.24
N GLN A 202 8.24 3.13 15.27
CA GLN A 202 7.09 3.90 14.76
C GLN A 202 6.79 5.14 15.61
N VAL A 203 6.91 5.06 16.94
CA VAL A 203 6.78 6.24 17.84
C VAL A 203 7.83 7.29 17.48
N ILE A 204 9.08 6.89 17.35
CA ILE A 204 10.19 7.79 16.98
C ILE A 204 9.93 8.40 15.61
N SER A 205 9.49 7.60 14.63
CA SER A 205 9.13 8.07 13.29
C SER A 205 8.02 9.12 13.32
N THR A 206 6.99 8.87 14.12
CA THR A 206 5.87 9.79 14.28
C THR A 206 6.34 11.12 14.87
N ILE A 207 7.15 11.08 15.92
CA ILE A 207 7.72 12.27 16.56
C ILE A 207 8.56 13.06 15.55
N ILE A 208 9.47 12.40 14.83
CA ILE A 208 10.32 13.05 13.83
C ILE A 208 9.46 13.66 12.71
N CYS A 209 8.45 12.93 12.24
CA CYS A 209 7.56 13.40 11.18
C CYS A 209 6.82 14.69 11.59
N PHE A 210 6.20 14.71 12.77
CA PHE A 210 5.53 15.90 13.29
C PHE A 210 6.51 17.04 13.62
N PHE A 211 7.69 16.73 14.13
CA PHE A 211 8.73 17.74 14.31
C PHE A 211 9.14 18.42 12.99
N LEU A 212 9.27 17.64 11.91
CA LEU A 212 9.55 18.18 10.58
C LEU A 212 8.39 19.04 10.05
N ILE A 213 7.14 18.64 10.30
CA ILE A 213 5.96 19.46 9.95
C ILE A 213 6.03 20.80 10.71
N LEU A 214 6.26 20.77 12.01
CA LEU A 214 6.32 21.99 12.84
C LEU A 214 7.44 22.94 12.41
N ARG A 215 8.59 22.41 12.01
CA ARG A 215 9.75 23.22 11.61
C ARG A 215 9.76 23.67 10.15
N LYS A 216 9.29 22.81 9.25
CA LYS A 216 9.51 22.98 7.79
C LYS A 216 8.24 23.08 6.95
N ALA A 217 7.07 22.74 7.50
CA ALA A 217 5.80 22.71 6.78
C ALA A 217 4.69 23.47 7.55
N LYS A 218 4.98 24.69 8.00
CA LYS A 218 4.09 25.53 8.85
C LYS A 218 2.69 25.74 8.27
N ILE A 219 2.54 25.65 6.94
CA ILE A 219 1.24 25.71 6.26
C ILE A 219 0.26 24.61 6.70
N LEU A 220 0.79 23.47 7.20
CA LEU A 220 0.00 22.35 7.70
C LEU A 220 -0.39 22.47 9.18
N ILE A 221 0.07 23.51 9.88
CA ILE A 221 -0.16 23.64 11.32
C ILE A 221 -1.51 24.31 11.56
N PRO A 222 -2.52 23.58 12.09
CA PRO A 222 -3.80 24.18 12.43
C PRO A 222 -3.68 25.05 13.68
N ARG A 223 -4.48 26.14 13.76
CA ARG A 223 -4.70 26.93 14.96
C ARG A 223 -6.04 26.54 15.58
N LYS A 224 -6.36 27.01 16.78
CA LYS A 224 -7.62 26.72 17.48
C LYS A 224 -8.87 26.99 16.63
N GLU A 225 -8.87 28.05 15.84
CA GLU A 225 -9.96 28.42 14.93
C GLU A 225 -10.27 27.38 13.84
N HIS A 226 -9.24 26.60 13.43
CA HIS A 226 -9.37 25.60 12.38
C HIS A 226 -10.04 24.31 12.87
N PHE A 227 -10.26 24.14 14.17
CA PHE A 227 -10.98 23.00 14.75
C PHE A 227 -12.50 23.12 14.65
N GLN A 228 -13.00 24.29 14.17
CA GLN A 228 -14.41 24.46 13.78
C GLN A 228 -14.63 23.83 12.40
N ILE A 229 -14.87 22.52 12.39
CA ILE A 229 -14.92 21.72 11.17
C ILE A 229 -16.36 21.61 10.69
N LYS A 230 -16.57 21.89 9.39
CA LYS A 230 -17.89 21.77 8.76
C LYS A 230 -18.17 20.31 8.35
N SER A 231 -19.43 19.90 8.43
CA SER A 231 -19.88 18.52 8.12
C SER A 231 -19.47 18.04 6.74
N TYR A 232 -19.46 18.90 5.71
CA TYR A 232 -19.05 18.50 4.37
C TYR A 232 -17.59 18.00 4.31
N MET A 233 -16.70 18.62 5.09
CA MET A 233 -15.29 18.23 5.17
C MET A 233 -15.12 16.88 5.88
N ILE A 234 -15.86 16.67 6.97
CA ILE A 234 -15.90 15.38 7.69
C ILE A 234 -16.37 14.28 6.74
N ASN A 235 -17.47 14.50 6.02
CA ASN A 235 -18.02 13.53 5.07
C ASN A 235 -17.07 13.25 3.90
N ASP A 236 -16.32 14.26 3.47
CA ASP A 236 -15.34 14.07 2.38
C ASP A 236 -14.12 13.27 2.87
N LEU A 237 -13.58 13.58 4.04
CA LEU A 237 -12.47 12.86 4.64
C LEU A 237 -12.86 11.40 4.96
N LEU A 238 -13.96 11.18 5.69
CA LEU A 238 -14.44 9.83 6.01
C LEU A 238 -14.70 9.02 4.74
N GLY A 239 -15.36 9.62 3.75
CA GLY A 239 -15.64 8.91 2.52
C GLY A 239 -14.39 8.54 1.74
N GLN A 240 -13.37 9.40 1.64
CA GLN A 240 -12.10 9.07 0.99
C GLN A 240 -11.27 8.09 1.86
N GLY A 241 -11.21 8.31 3.16
CA GLY A 241 -10.50 7.43 4.09
C GLY A 241 -11.05 6.00 4.08
N PHE A 242 -12.35 5.84 4.27
CA PHE A 242 -12.97 4.51 4.25
C PHE A 242 -12.91 3.85 2.87
N SER A 243 -13.09 4.62 1.78
CA SER A 243 -12.94 4.09 0.44
C SER A 243 -11.55 3.47 0.23
N MET A 244 -10.48 4.18 0.61
CA MET A 244 -9.11 3.68 0.51
C MET A 244 -8.84 2.54 1.50
N GLY A 245 -9.30 2.67 2.75
CA GLY A 245 -9.14 1.64 3.77
C GLY A 245 -9.78 0.31 3.35
N PHE A 246 -11.04 0.35 2.95
CA PHE A 246 -11.72 -0.85 2.46
C PHE A 246 -11.12 -1.39 1.17
N MET A 247 -10.68 -0.53 0.26
CA MET A 247 -10.02 -0.96 -0.97
C MET A 247 -8.77 -1.79 -0.66
N PHE A 248 -7.90 -1.35 0.25
CA PHE A 248 -6.70 -2.10 0.62
C PHE A 248 -7.04 -3.39 1.38
N SER A 249 -8.02 -3.33 2.29
CA SER A 249 -8.48 -4.53 3.02
C SER A 249 -9.08 -5.59 2.10
N ILE A 250 -9.88 -5.18 1.11
CA ILE A 250 -10.50 -6.08 0.14
C ILE A 250 -9.43 -6.79 -0.70
N VAL A 251 -8.40 -6.07 -1.13
CA VAL A 251 -7.26 -6.65 -1.86
C VAL A 251 -6.54 -7.71 -1.02
N SER A 252 -6.28 -7.40 0.27
CA SER A 252 -5.64 -8.34 1.20
C SER A 252 -6.49 -9.60 1.41
N ILE A 253 -7.81 -9.45 1.63
CA ILE A 253 -8.73 -10.59 1.77
C ILE A 253 -8.73 -11.45 0.50
N GLY A 254 -8.81 -10.83 -0.67
CA GLY A 254 -8.77 -11.55 -1.95
C GLY A 254 -7.47 -12.33 -2.14
N THR A 255 -6.34 -11.80 -1.67
CA THR A 255 -5.04 -12.49 -1.72
C THR A 255 -5.01 -13.72 -0.80
N ILE A 256 -5.58 -13.62 0.40
CA ILE A 256 -5.70 -14.76 1.34
C ILE A 256 -6.57 -15.87 0.75
N ILE A 257 -7.70 -15.51 0.12
CA ILE A 257 -8.59 -16.48 -0.53
C ILE A 257 -7.87 -17.22 -1.67
N LEU A 258 -7.18 -16.48 -2.55
CA LEU A 258 -6.42 -17.09 -3.63
C LEU A 258 -5.30 -18.01 -3.09
N GLN A 259 -4.60 -17.58 -2.03
CA GLN A 259 -3.57 -18.38 -1.39
C GLN A 259 -4.13 -19.70 -0.84
N SER A 260 -5.34 -19.73 -0.31
CA SER A 260 -5.98 -20.98 0.15
C SER A 260 -6.19 -21.99 -0.98
N GLY A 261 -6.55 -21.50 -2.18
CA GLY A 261 -6.65 -22.32 -3.37
C GLY A 261 -5.30 -22.86 -3.84
N ILE A 262 -4.26 -22.03 -3.79
CA ILE A 262 -2.90 -22.42 -4.17
C ILE A 262 -2.36 -23.49 -3.22
N ASN A 263 -2.66 -23.38 -1.93
CA ASN A 263 -2.22 -24.37 -0.92
C ASN A 263 -2.79 -25.77 -1.17
N SER A 264 -3.91 -25.91 -1.86
CA SER A 264 -4.48 -27.20 -2.24
C SER A 264 -3.75 -27.90 -3.40
N LEU A 265 -2.86 -27.19 -4.12
CA LEU A 265 -2.17 -27.69 -5.31
C LEU A 265 -0.84 -28.41 -5.02
N GLY A 266 -0.43 -28.47 -3.75
CA GLY A 266 0.78 -29.16 -3.31
C GLY A 266 2.02 -28.27 -3.23
N THR A 267 3.05 -28.78 -2.53
CA THR A 267 4.22 -28.03 -2.09
C THR A 267 5.04 -27.42 -3.22
N GLN A 268 5.17 -28.12 -4.34
CA GLN A 268 5.96 -27.63 -5.49
C GLN A 268 5.35 -26.37 -6.10
N ILE A 269 4.01 -26.33 -6.24
CA ILE A 269 3.30 -25.15 -6.78
C ILE A 269 3.32 -24.01 -5.76
N ILE A 270 3.18 -24.32 -4.47
CA ILE A 270 3.28 -23.31 -3.39
C ILE A 270 4.65 -22.64 -3.43
N THR A 271 5.73 -23.42 -3.49
CA THR A 271 7.11 -22.90 -3.54
C THR A 271 7.33 -22.04 -4.80
N ALA A 272 6.92 -22.54 -5.96
CA ALA A 272 7.01 -21.83 -7.23
C ALA A 272 6.27 -20.49 -7.19
N HIS A 273 5.01 -20.52 -6.74
CA HIS A 273 4.18 -19.31 -6.64
C HIS A 273 4.74 -18.31 -5.62
N THR A 274 5.21 -18.78 -4.46
CA THR A 274 5.78 -17.90 -3.43
C THR A 274 7.01 -17.16 -3.94
N ALA A 275 7.92 -17.84 -4.62
CA ALA A 275 9.09 -17.22 -5.23
C ALA A 275 8.69 -16.21 -6.33
N ALA A 276 7.82 -16.63 -7.25
CA ALA A 276 7.34 -15.77 -8.34
C ALA A 276 6.57 -14.55 -7.81
N ARG A 277 5.75 -14.72 -6.76
CA ARG A 277 5.00 -13.63 -6.12
C ARG A 277 5.89 -12.57 -5.48
N LYS A 278 7.00 -12.97 -4.84
CA LYS A 278 8.00 -12.03 -4.31
C LYS A 278 8.63 -11.20 -5.44
N LEU A 279 8.96 -11.83 -6.58
CA LEU A 279 9.47 -11.12 -7.76
C LEU A 279 8.42 -10.14 -8.33
N ILE A 280 7.18 -10.58 -8.48
CA ILE A 280 6.07 -9.72 -8.92
C ILE A 280 5.90 -8.51 -8.01
N SER A 281 5.94 -8.70 -6.68
CA SER A 281 5.84 -7.59 -5.74
C SER A 281 6.96 -6.57 -5.94
N LEU A 282 8.19 -7.03 -6.14
CA LEU A 282 9.34 -6.16 -6.39
C LEU A 282 9.21 -5.41 -7.73
N PHE A 283 8.87 -6.11 -8.80
CA PHE A 283 8.71 -5.52 -10.14
C PHE A 283 7.48 -4.61 -10.24
N CYS A 284 6.48 -4.77 -9.39
CA CYS A 284 5.32 -3.89 -9.33
C CYS A 284 5.59 -2.57 -8.60
N LEU A 285 6.65 -2.46 -7.77
CA LEU A 285 6.94 -1.25 -6.98
C LEU A 285 7.03 0.04 -7.82
N PRO A 286 7.70 0.10 -8.98
CA PRO A 286 7.73 1.31 -9.79
C PRO A 286 6.34 1.73 -10.27
N LEU A 287 5.52 0.77 -10.69
CA LEU A 287 4.15 1.02 -11.18
C LEU A 287 3.22 1.49 -10.07
N SER A 288 3.23 0.81 -8.93
CA SER A 288 2.40 1.17 -7.78
C SER A 288 2.78 2.54 -7.19
N THR A 289 4.08 2.87 -7.19
CA THR A 289 4.58 4.17 -6.74
C THR A 289 4.19 5.29 -7.69
N LEU A 290 4.33 5.08 -9.00
CA LEU A 290 3.90 6.02 -10.02
C LEU A 290 2.39 6.28 -9.88
N ALA A 291 1.60 5.22 -9.75
CA ALA A 291 0.16 5.30 -9.55
C ALA A 291 -0.23 6.05 -8.26
N ALA A 292 0.41 5.76 -7.13
CA ALA A 292 0.16 6.46 -5.86
C ALA A 292 0.45 7.96 -5.97
N SER A 293 1.47 8.34 -6.74
CA SER A 293 1.78 9.74 -7.00
C SER A 293 0.69 10.46 -7.78
N MET A 294 -0.03 9.73 -8.64
CA MET A 294 -1.14 10.29 -9.44
C MET A 294 -2.32 10.72 -8.56
N ALA A 295 -2.59 10.07 -7.44
CA ALA A 295 -3.63 10.50 -6.52
C ALA A 295 -3.36 11.93 -6.00
N THR A 296 -2.13 12.20 -5.56
CA THR A 296 -1.72 13.53 -5.09
C THR A 296 -1.66 14.55 -6.23
N PHE A 297 -1.07 14.18 -7.38
CA PHE A 297 -0.96 15.05 -8.55
C PHE A 297 -2.34 15.50 -9.05
N VAL A 298 -3.26 14.56 -9.25
CA VAL A 298 -4.62 14.85 -9.71
C VAL A 298 -5.37 15.68 -8.68
N SER A 299 -5.25 15.34 -7.39
CA SER A 299 -5.96 16.05 -6.34
C SER A 299 -5.51 17.51 -6.22
N GLN A 300 -4.19 17.79 -6.26
CA GLN A 300 -3.66 19.15 -6.25
C GLN A 300 -4.11 19.95 -7.50
N ASN A 301 -4.02 19.34 -8.69
CA ASN A 301 -4.41 20.02 -9.93
C ASN A 301 -5.92 20.20 -10.03
N LYS A 302 -6.74 19.31 -9.46
CA LYS A 302 -8.18 19.52 -9.31
C LYS A 302 -8.48 20.71 -8.40
N GLY A 303 -7.78 20.83 -7.26
CA GLY A 303 -7.89 21.99 -6.39
C GLY A 303 -7.51 23.29 -7.09
N ALA A 304 -6.50 23.26 -7.96
CA ALA A 304 -6.06 24.38 -8.79
C ALA A 304 -6.93 24.58 -10.05
N GLN A 305 -7.97 23.78 -10.28
CA GLN A 305 -8.84 23.80 -11.47
C GLN A 305 -8.09 23.59 -12.79
N ASN A 306 -6.90 22.96 -12.75
CA ASN A 306 -6.06 22.74 -13.94
C ASN A 306 -6.31 21.37 -14.55
N TYR A 307 -7.47 21.20 -15.18
CA TYR A 307 -7.91 19.91 -15.74
C TYR A 307 -7.09 19.46 -16.94
N GLU A 308 -6.61 20.39 -17.77
CA GLU A 308 -5.73 20.06 -18.89
C GLU A 308 -4.43 19.40 -18.42
N ARG A 309 -3.86 19.94 -17.35
CA ARG A 309 -2.66 19.39 -16.73
C ARG A 309 -2.91 17.99 -16.15
N ILE A 310 -4.10 17.72 -15.59
CA ILE A 310 -4.50 16.39 -15.12
C ILE A 310 -4.49 15.42 -16.30
N ILE A 311 -5.16 15.75 -17.41
CA ILE A 311 -5.26 14.87 -18.59
C ILE A 311 -3.86 14.55 -19.14
N LYS A 312 -3.01 15.57 -19.29
CA LYS A 312 -1.61 15.40 -19.76
C LYS A 312 -0.79 14.54 -18.79
N GLY A 313 -0.93 14.75 -17.48
CA GLY A 313 -0.22 13.99 -16.45
C GLY A 313 -0.63 12.53 -16.42
N VAL A 314 -1.92 12.22 -16.46
CA VAL A 314 -2.43 10.84 -16.52
C VAL A 314 -1.97 10.15 -17.80
N ARG A 315 -2.00 10.85 -18.95
CA ARG A 315 -1.49 10.29 -20.21
C ARG A 315 0.01 9.97 -20.13
N LEU A 316 0.81 10.89 -19.59
CA LEU A 316 2.26 10.68 -19.41
C LEU A 316 2.54 9.48 -18.49
N SER A 317 1.84 9.39 -17.36
CA SER A 317 1.96 8.27 -16.41
C SER A 317 1.60 6.93 -17.06
N ASN A 318 0.54 6.88 -17.87
CA ASN A 318 0.17 5.67 -18.59
C ASN A 318 1.23 5.28 -19.64
N ILE A 319 1.82 6.25 -20.37
CA ILE A 319 2.90 5.97 -21.33
C ILE A 319 4.11 5.37 -20.61
N CYS A 320 4.57 5.97 -19.50
CA CYS A 320 5.66 5.40 -18.69
C CYS A 320 5.31 4.00 -18.18
N GLY A 321 4.07 3.82 -17.74
CA GLY A 321 3.55 2.54 -17.24
C GLY A 321 3.36 1.47 -18.32
N ILE A 322 3.36 1.82 -19.60
CA ILE A 322 3.37 0.87 -20.73
C ILE A 322 4.81 0.51 -21.10
N ILE A 323 5.71 1.50 -21.16
CA ILE A 323 7.09 1.29 -21.59
C ILE A 323 7.84 0.35 -20.63
N TYR A 324 7.72 0.56 -19.33
CA TYR A 324 8.43 -0.24 -18.32
C TYR A 324 8.09 -1.75 -18.39
N PRO A 325 6.81 -2.19 -18.43
CA PRO A 325 6.48 -3.61 -18.54
C PRO A 325 6.93 -4.25 -19.86
N ILE A 326 7.03 -3.52 -20.95
CA ILE A 326 7.55 -4.05 -22.20
C ILE A 326 9.02 -4.47 -22.03
N PHE A 327 9.86 -3.59 -21.48
CA PHE A 327 11.26 -3.94 -21.18
C PHE A 327 11.36 -5.08 -20.18
N LEU A 328 10.54 -5.05 -19.13
CA LEU A 328 10.52 -6.09 -18.11
C LEU A 328 10.10 -7.45 -18.69
N SER A 329 9.11 -7.48 -19.60
CA SER A 329 8.66 -8.70 -20.26
C SER A 329 9.75 -9.34 -21.11
N ILE A 330 10.53 -8.54 -21.82
CA ILE A 330 11.67 -9.02 -22.58
C ILE A 330 12.72 -9.63 -21.64
N LEU A 331 13.07 -8.94 -20.56
CA LEU A 331 14.02 -9.43 -19.57
C LEU A 331 13.57 -10.76 -18.96
N ILE A 332 12.31 -10.83 -18.52
CA ILE A 332 11.74 -12.02 -17.87
C ILE A 332 11.61 -13.20 -18.81
N TYR A 333 11.37 -12.96 -20.09
CA TYR A 333 11.32 -14.05 -21.06
C TYR A 333 12.61 -14.91 -21.03
N PHE A 334 13.78 -14.28 -20.88
CA PHE A 334 15.09 -14.94 -20.85
C PHE A 334 15.56 -15.34 -19.45
N THR A 335 15.09 -14.67 -18.37
CA THR A 335 15.68 -14.80 -17.04
C THR A 335 14.75 -15.44 -16.01
N ALA A 336 13.48 -15.74 -16.36
CA ALA A 336 12.47 -16.16 -15.40
C ALA A 336 12.88 -17.35 -14.53
N GLU A 337 13.41 -18.42 -15.13
CA GLU A 337 13.82 -19.63 -14.40
C GLU A 337 14.98 -19.35 -13.45
N ASN A 338 15.98 -18.57 -13.89
CA ASN A 338 17.12 -18.19 -13.06
C ASN A 338 16.70 -17.34 -11.86
N LEU A 339 15.75 -16.41 -12.06
CA LEU A 339 15.23 -15.57 -10.98
C LEU A 339 14.40 -16.38 -9.98
N VAL A 340 13.60 -17.33 -10.45
CA VAL A 340 12.86 -18.24 -9.57
C VAL A 340 13.83 -19.13 -8.80
N HIS A 341 14.87 -19.65 -9.45
CA HIS A 341 15.94 -20.42 -8.79
C HIS A 341 16.63 -19.61 -7.69
N LEU A 342 17.02 -18.37 -8.01
CA LEU A 342 17.69 -17.47 -7.06
C LEU A 342 16.84 -17.23 -5.78
N LEU A 343 15.53 -17.07 -5.93
CA LEU A 343 14.65 -16.80 -4.78
C LEU A 343 14.13 -18.04 -4.06
N SER A 344 13.91 -19.14 -4.78
CA SER A 344 13.41 -20.38 -4.16
C SER A 344 14.53 -21.25 -3.59
N GLY A 345 15.76 -21.08 -4.08
CA GLY A 345 16.88 -22.00 -3.79
C GLY A 345 16.65 -23.43 -4.32
N SER A 346 15.56 -23.67 -5.06
CA SER A 346 15.17 -24.99 -5.52
C SER A 346 15.78 -25.33 -6.88
N ASN A 347 16.30 -26.56 -7.01
CA ASN A 347 16.74 -27.13 -8.30
C ASN A 347 15.65 -28.01 -8.95
N THR A 348 14.47 -28.13 -8.33
CA THR A 348 13.37 -28.95 -8.82
C THR A 348 12.78 -28.35 -10.09
N HIS A 349 12.87 -29.04 -11.19
CA HIS A 349 12.41 -28.60 -12.52
C HIS A 349 10.95 -28.12 -12.52
N ALA A 350 10.05 -28.83 -11.81
CA ALA A 350 8.65 -28.43 -11.69
C ALA A 350 8.47 -27.07 -10.96
N VAL A 351 9.29 -26.77 -9.95
CA VAL A 351 9.26 -25.48 -9.25
C VAL A 351 9.71 -24.36 -10.17
N LEU A 352 10.83 -24.56 -10.88
CA LEU A 352 11.38 -23.56 -11.80
C LEU A 352 10.43 -23.28 -12.96
N GLN A 353 9.90 -24.33 -13.59
CA GLN A 353 8.96 -24.17 -14.71
C GLN A 353 7.65 -23.47 -14.29
N ASN A 354 7.01 -23.91 -13.21
CA ASN A 354 5.75 -23.32 -12.76
C ASN A 354 5.94 -21.85 -12.33
N GLY A 355 7.04 -21.52 -11.64
CA GLY A 355 7.37 -20.16 -11.26
C GLY A 355 7.68 -19.28 -12.47
N ALA A 356 8.46 -19.78 -13.43
CA ALA A 356 8.76 -19.07 -14.68
C ALA A 356 7.50 -18.86 -15.55
N MET A 357 6.63 -19.87 -15.63
CA MET A 357 5.35 -19.78 -16.33
C MET A 357 4.47 -18.68 -15.71
N TYR A 358 4.38 -18.63 -14.38
CA TYR A 358 3.63 -17.59 -13.68
C TYR A 358 4.17 -16.18 -14.01
N LEU A 359 5.48 -15.98 -14.00
CA LEU A 359 6.12 -14.70 -14.35
C LEU A 359 5.89 -14.35 -15.83
N LYS A 360 6.14 -15.28 -16.75
CA LYS A 360 5.98 -15.09 -18.20
C LYS A 360 4.55 -14.76 -18.61
N ILE A 361 3.55 -15.24 -17.88
CA ILE A 361 2.14 -14.93 -18.12
C ILE A 361 1.78 -13.57 -17.49
N ASN A 362 2.15 -13.31 -16.23
CA ASN A 362 1.67 -12.13 -15.50
C ASN A 362 2.37 -10.82 -15.92
N ILE A 363 3.68 -10.84 -16.17
CA ILE A 363 4.45 -9.61 -16.40
C ILE A 363 4.04 -8.86 -17.68
N PRO A 364 3.72 -9.49 -18.81
CA PRO A 364 3.16 -8.77 -19.94
C PRO A 364 1.85 -8.01 -19.63
N PHE A 365 1.02 -8.56 -18.73
CA PHE A 365 -0.20 -7.90 -18.27
C PHE A 365 0.05 -6.75 -17.29
N PHE A 366 1.28 -6.48 -16.87
CA PHE A 366 1.63 -5.27 -16.14
C PHE A 366 1.32 -3.99 -16.91
N ILE A 367 1.22 -4.06 -18.24
CA ILE A 367 0.68 -2.96 -19.06
C ILE A 367 -0.75 -2.63 -18.62
N VAL A 368 -1.60 -3.65 -18.50
CA VAL A 368 -2.99 -3.50 -18.06
C VAL A 368 -3.03 -3.07 -16.59
N LEU A 369 -2.22 -3.71 -15.73
CA LEU A 369 -2.09 -3.37 -14.32
C LEU A 369 -1.68 -1.91 -14.12
N SER A 370 -0.74 -1.39 -14.90
CA SER A 370 -0.31 0.00 -14.80
C SER A 370 -1.43 0.97 -15.13
N ILE A 371 -2.16 0.75 -16.22
CA ILE A 371 -3.31 1.57 -16.60
C ILE A 371 -4.37 1.53 -15.50
N LEU A 372 -4.68 0.33 -14.98
CA LEU A 372 -5.61 0.12 -13.89
C LEU A 372 -5.20 0.93 -12.64
N LEU A 373 -3.97 0.77 -12.18
CA LEU A 373 -3.48 1.44 -10.97
C LEU A 373 -3.46 2.97 -11.14
N ASN A 374 -2.99 3.47 -12.29
CA ASN A 374 -2.96 4.90 -12.59
C ASN A 374 -4.35 5.50 -12.63
N LEU A 375 -5.30 4.86 -13.33
CA LEU A 375 -6.67 5.38 -13.44
C LEU A 375 -7.41 5.29 -12.10
N ARG A 376 -7.22 4.22 -11.34
CA ARG A 376 -7.81 4.07 -10.00
C ARG A 376 -7.38 5.22 -9.08
N ASN A 377 -6.08 5.51 -9.02
CA ASN A 377 -5.55 6.61 -8.22
C ASN A 377 -5.93 7.99 -8.77
N ALA A 378 -5.99 8.17 -10.10
CA ALA A 378 -6.46 9.40 -10.70
C ALA A 378 -7.92 9.70 -10.35
N ILE A 379 -8.80 8.70 -10.45
CA ILE A 379 -10.23 8.81 -10.08
C ILE A 379 -10.39 9.16 -8.60
N GLN A 380 -9.57 8.57 -7.71
CA GLN A 380 -9.51 8.93 -6.30
C GLN A 380 -9.05 10.37 -6.10
N GLY A 381 -8.01 10.81 -6.81
CA GLY A 381 -7.55 12.19 -6.82
C GLY A 381 -8.63 13.19 -7.25
N PHE A 382 -9.51 12.78 -8.17
CA PHE A 382 -10.74 13.52 -8.50
C PHE A 382 -11.76 13.57 -7.36
N GLY A 383 -11.61 12.76 -6.32
CA GLY A 383 -12.51 12.69 -5.17
C GLY A 383 -13.68 11.73 -5.34
N TYR A 384 -13.67 10.88 -6.36
CA TYR A 384 -14.64 9.80 -6.48
C TYR A 384 -14.26 8.65 -5.54
N LYS A 385 -15.20 8.27 -4.69
CA LYS A 385 -14.98 7.33 -3.58
C LYS A 385 -15.41 5.90 -3.96
N ILE A 386 -16.57 5.80 -4.63
CA ILE A 386 -17.24 4.51 -4.92
C ILE A 386 -16.58 3.80 -6.11
N THR A 387 -16.23 4.52 -7.15
CA THR A 387 -15.69 3.92 -8.40
C THR A 387 -14.42 3.11 -8.18
N PRO A 388 -13.40 3.61 -7.44
CA PRO A 388 -12.22 2.83 -7.10
C PRO A 388 -12.51 1.64 -6.18
N LEU A 389 -13.42 1.82 -5.20
CA LEU A 389 -13.85 0.74 -4.32
C LEU A 389 -14.52 -0.38 -5.10
N PHE A 390 -15.38 -0.04 -6.08
CA PHE A 390 -16.04 -1.01 -6.94
C PHE A 390 -15.05 -1.86 -7.74
N SER A 391 -13.93 -1.27 -8.19
CA SER A 391 -12.86 -2.04 -8.85
C SER A 391 -12.26 -3.12 -7.92
N SER A 392 -12.12 -2.84 -6.63
CA SER A 392 -11.62 -3.83 -5.66
C SER A 392 -12.66 -4.92 -5.35
N ILE A 393 -13.95 -4.61 -5.43
CA ILE A 393 -15.02 -5.63 -5.33
C ILE A 393 -14.94 -6.60 -6.53
N ILE A 394 -14.70 -6.08 -7.74
CA ILE A 394 -14.46 -6.94 -8.93
C ILE A 394 -13.27 -7.86 -8.68
N GLU A 395 -12.17 -7.33 -8.09
CA GLU A 395 -10.98 -8.12 -7.74
C GLU A 395 -11.33 -9.25 -6.76
N LEU A 396 -12.05 -8.94 -5.69
CA LEU A 396 -12.45 -9.93 -4.68
C LEU A 396 -13.32 -11.03 -5.27
N ILE A 397 -14.38 -10.65 -5.99
CA ILE A 397 -15.28 -11.61 -6.64
C ILE A 397 -14.51 -12.47 -7.64
N GLY A 398 -13.64 -11.87 -8.44
CA GLY A 398 -12.79 -12.59 -9.37
C GLY A 398 -11.92 -13.62 -8.68
N LYS A 399 -11.20 -13.23 -7.61
CA LYS A 399 -10.36 -14.15 -6.84
C LYS A 399 -11.17 -15.29 -6.20
N ILE A 400 -12.39 -15.02 -5.70
CA ILE A 400 -13.29 -16.06 -5.19
C ILE A 400 -13.67 -17.05 -6.31
N VAL A 401 -14.12 -16.55 -7.47
CA VAL A 401 -14.51 -17.39 -8.61
C VAL A 401 -13.34 -18.22 -9.09
N PHE A 402 -12.17 -17.63 -9.24
CA PHE A 402 -10.97 -18.38 -9.64
C PHE A 402 -10.59 -19.44 -8.63
N THR A 403 -10.60 -19.13 -7.34
CA THR A 403 -10.24 -20.07 -6.28
C THR A 403 -11.20 -21.26 -6.21
N LEU A 404 -12.51 -21.02 -6.35
CA LEU A 404 -13.51 -22.08 -6.20
C LEU A 404 -13.69 -22.94 -7.45
N PHE A 405 -13.54 -22.37 -8.65
CA PHE A 405 -13.90 -23.07 -9.88
C PHE A 405 -12.72 -23.29 -10.83
N LEU A 406 -11.85 -22.30 -11.02
CA LEU A 406 -10.81 -22.35 -12.04
C LEU A 406 -9.49 -22.97 -11.53
N VAL A 407 -9.12 -22.68 -10.29
CA VAL A 407 -7.92 -23.28 -9.69
C VAL A 407 -8.07 -24.81 -9.51
N PRO A 408 -9.18 -25.39 -9.04
CA PRO A 408 -9.35 -26.83 -8.98
C PRO A 408 -9.31 -27.51 -10.36
N THR A 409 -9.88 -26.84 -11.38
CA THR A 409 -9.99 -27.38 -12.75
C THR A 409 -8.68 -27.29 -13.51
N PHE A 410 -8.07 -26.09 -13.55
CA PHE A 410 -6.89 -25.78 -14.35
C PHE A 410 -5.58 -25.78 -13.56
N LYS A 411 -5.63 -26.08 -12.25
CA LYS A 411 -4.46 -26.15 -11.36
C LYS A 411 -3.57 -24.88 -11.48
N CYS A 412 -2.27 -25.07 -11.75
CA CYS A 412 -1.29 -23.99 -11.86
C CYS A 412 -1.66 -22.95 -12.93
N LEU A 413 -2.22 -23.36 -14.07
CA LEU A 413 -2.69 -22.42 -15.11
C LEU A 413 -3.82 -21.53 -14.60
N GLY A 414 -4.76 -22.06 -13.81
CA GLY A 414 -5.82 -21.29 -13.17
C GLY A 414 -5.24 -20.17 -12.27
N VAL A 415 -4.18 -20.48 -11.54
CA VAL A 415 -3.47 -19.48 -10.72
C VAL A 415 -2.78 -18.42 -11.60
N CYS A 416 -2.12 -18.83 -12.69
CA CYS A 416 -1.38 -17.93 -13.59
C CYS A 416 -2.30 -16.91 -14.27
N PHE A 417 -3.50 -17.29 -14.68
CA PHE A 417 -4.44 -16.41 -15.39
C PHE A 417 -5.38 -15.63 -14.46
N CYS A 418 -5.41 -15.94 -13.17
CA CYS A 418 -6.29 -15.28 -12.21
C CYS A 418 -6.12 -13.75 -12.23
N GLU A 419 -4.93 -13.26 -11.91
CA GLU A 419 -4.68 -11.83 -11.84
C GLU A 419 -4.78 -11.12 -13.20
N PRO A 420 -4.21 -11.61 -14.31
CA PRO A 420 -4.36 -11.02 -15.62
C PRO A 420 -5.81 -10.77 -16.07
N ILE A 421 -6.67 -11.77 -15.91
CA ILE A 421 -8.09 -11.65 -16.33
C ILE A 421 -8.83 -10.63 -15.45
N ILE A 422 -8.61 -10.68 -14.14
CA ILE A 422 -9.19 -9.74 -13.18
C ILE A 422 -8.73 -8.31 -13.49
N TRP A 423 -7.44 -8.09 -13.77
CA TRP A 423 -6.92 -6.78 -14.14
C TRP A 423 -7.57 -6.22 -15.41
N CYS A 424 -7.82 -7.06 -16.42
CA CYS A 424 -8.53 -6.64 -17.62
C CYS A 424 -9.96 -6.16 -17.31
N LEU A 425 -10.70 -6.88 -16.46
CA LEU A 425 -12.05 -6.50 -16.06
C LEU A 425 -12.06 -5.18 -15.28
N MET A 426 -11.15 -5.05 -14.31
CA MET A 426 -11.02 -3.83 -13.52
C MET A 426 -10.59 -2.64 -14.37
N ALA A 427 -9.61 -2.84 -15.28
CA ALA A 427 -9.13 -1.78 -16.17
C ALA A 427 -10.24 -1.29 -17.08
N SER A 428 -11.05 -2.18 -17.66
CA SER A 428 -12.19 -1.83 -18.51
C SER A 428 -13.20 -0.96 -17.78
N GLN A 429 -13.56 -1.32 -16.55
CA GLN A 429 -14.45 -0.53 -15.68
C GLN A 429 -13.87 0.86 -15.38
N LEU A 430 -12.56 0.93 -15.04
CA LEU A 430 -11.92 2.20 -14.70
C LEU A 430 -11.69 3.10 -15.92
N ILE A 431 -11.37 2.54 -17.09
CA ILE A 431 -11.26 3.28 -18.36
C ILE A 431 -12.60 3.94 -18.70
N TYR A 432 -13.69 3.16 -18.66
CA TYR A 432 -15.04 3.68 -18.89
C TYR A 432 -15.37 4.83 -17.92
N SER A 433 -15.14 4.61 -16.64
CA SER A 433 -15.42 5.60 -15.60
C SER A 433 -14.58 6.87 -15.77
N TYR A 434 -13.27 6.72 -16.05
CA TYR A 434 -12.38 7.85 -16.26
C TYR A 434 -12.78 8.68 -17.49
N GLN A 435 -13.13 8.03 -18.60
CA GLN A 435 -13.61 8.71 -19.81
C GLN A 435 -14.87 9.55 -19.53
N LYS A 436 -15.81 9.00 -18.74
CA LYS A 436 -17.01 9.72 -18.32
C LYS A 436 -16.67 10.95 -17.44
N ILE A 437 -15.72 10.80 -16.53
CA ILE A 437 -15.28 11.89 -15.63
C ILE A 437 -14.61 13.03 -16.40
N ILE A 438 -13.75 12.72 -17.39
CA ILE A 438 -12.99 13.76 -18.10
C ILE A 438 -13.75 14.39 -19.28
N LYS A 439 -14.84 13.77 -19.76
CA LYS A 439 -15.61 14.26 -20.91
C LYS A 439 -16.03 15.73 -20.80
N PRO A 440 -16.59 16.22 -19.67
CA PRO A 440 -16.97 17.63 -19.52
C PRO A 440 -15.79 18.59 -19.65
N PHE A 441 -14.61 18.19 -19.14
CA PHE A 441 -13.41 19.05 -19.13
C PHE A 441 -12.70 19.09 -20.49
N LYS A 442 -12.88 18.09 -21.35
CA LYS A 442 -12.40 18.12 -22.74
C LYS A 442 -13.24 19.07 -23.59
N ALA A 443 -14.56 19.13 -23.35
CA ALA A 443 -15.46 19.99 -24.11
C ALA A 443 -15.28 21.49 -23.82
N GLN A 444 -14.67 21.86 -22.69
CA GLN A 444 -14.39 23.26 -22.34
C GLN A 444 -13.16 23.84 -23.04
N ASN A 445 -12.34 22.99 -23.69
CA ASN A 445 -11.11 23.42 -24.38
C ASN A 445 -11.27 23.45 -25.92
N TYR A 446 -12.46 23.25 -26.43
CA TYR A 446 -12.90 23.50 -27.81
C TYR A 446 -14.01 24.57 -27.82
#